data_b70aaa0d6d3353e38d4d1e7185a1de3a
#
_entry.id   b70aaa0d6d3353e38d4d1e7185a1de3a
#
_cell.length_a   1.000
_cell.length_b   1.000
_cell.length_c   1.000
_cell.angle_alpha   90.00
_cell.angle_beta   90.00
_cell.angle_gamma   90.00
#
_symmetry.space_group_name_H-M   'P 1'
#
loop_
_entity.id
_entity.type
_entity.pdbx_description
1 polymer ?
#
loop_
_entity_poly.entity_id
_entity_poly.type
_entity_poly.pdbx_seq_one_letter_code
_entity_poly.pdbx_strand_id
1 'polypeptide(L)'
;MRTIRAGYPVVIFPEGRLSVSGQNYPIHDRGAAFYRRLKVDIVLCRISGAYLCNPKWRKRFYRGDVSVTVPRIITKEEAAAMTDAELDALIRETLAYDDCVSDAGFSQKDKAKGLETVLYRCIDCGALYSTEGKGNALVCCACGRTHTLDAHYRFENGLTIGTYYERIKALERETLWEEPLTAPVKTTVFPDKGRKRRETGVCTLDRNGLTYRSSKTSFSIPFAELPALPFSCNAEFETYHNNELYYFYPTENPRQVVRWALLVDRRKEMQHETQD
;
A
#
# COMPACT_ATOMS: atom_id res chain seq x y z
N MET A 1 -20.17 -7.54 17.08
CA MET A 1 -20.79 -8.42 18.08
C MET A 1 -22.22 -8.85 17.76
N ARG A 2 -23.15 -7.96 17.35
CA ARG A 2 -24.54 -8.35 16.99
C ARG A 2 -24.58 -9.36 15.84
N THR A 3 -23.81 -9.16 14.77
CA THR A 3 -23.72 -10.02 13.58
C THR A 3 -23.32 -11.45 13.94
N ILE A 4 -22.25 -11.62 14.73
CA ILE A 4 -21.78 -12.94 15.17
C ILE A 4 -22.82 -13.64 16.07
N ARG A 5 -23.46 -12.91 16.99
CA ARG A 5 -24.53 -13.46 17.85
C ARG A 5 -25.75 -13.90 17.06
N ALA A 6 -25.99 -13.31 15.89
CA ALA A 6 -27.04 -13.70 14.97
C ALA A 6 -26.66 -14.88 14.04
N GLY A 7 -25.46 -15.48 14.24
CA GLY A 7 -24.98 -16.63 13.48
C GLY A 7 -24.37 -16.29 12.11
N TYR A 8 -24.08 -15.02 11.83
CA TYR A 8 -23.45 -14.61 10.56
C TYR A 8 -21.94 -14.48 10.69
N PRO A 9 -21.16 -14.86 9.66
CA PRO A 9 -19.73 -14.63 9.64
C PRO A 9 -19.42 -13.12 9.49
N VAL A 10 -18.24 -12.74 9.97
CA VAL A 10 -17.67 -11.40 9.78
C VAL A 10 -16.35 -11.55 9.02
N VAL A 11 -16.23 -10.87 7.89
CA VAL A 11 -14.99 -10.84 7.09
C VAL A 11 -14.16 -9.62 7.50
N ILE A 12 -12.88 -9.84 7.73
CA ILE A 12 -11.91 -8.80 8.11
C ILE A 12 -10.72 -8.91 7.17
N PHE A 13 -10.27 -7.77 6.64
CA PHE A 13 -9.03 -7.64 5.90
C PHE A 13 -7.98 -7.04 6.84
N PRO A 14 -7.07 -7.86 7.42
CA PRO A 14 -6.20 -7.40 8.51
C PRO A 14 -5.13 -6.39 8.06
N GLU A 15 -4.86 -6.32 6.76
CA GLU A 15 -3.95 -5.30 6.19
C GLU A 15 -4.55 -3.89 6.17
N GLY A 16 -5.89 -3.75 6.26
CA GLY A 16 -6.60 -2.47 6.26
C GLY A 16 -6.58 -1.70 4.94
N ARG A 17 -5.81 -2.15 3.94
CA ARG A 17 -5.70 -1.53 2.61
C ARG A 17 -5.30 -2.52 1.53
N LEU A 18 -5.47 -2.12 0.26
CA LEU A 18 -5.08 -2.93 -0.88
C LEU A 18 -3.56 -2.90 -1.08
N SER A 19 -2.98 -4.04 -1.43
CA SER A 19 -1.56 -4.15 -1.78
C SER A 19 -1.16 -3.16 -2.89
N VAL A 20 0.05 -2.63 -2.80
CA VAL A 20 0.65 -1.78 -3.84
C VAL A 20 1.41 -2.61 -4.86
N SER A 21 2.07 -3.66 -4.42
CA SER A 21 3.04 -4.44 -5.21
C SER A 21 2.64 -5.91 -5.41
N GLY A 22 1.50 -6.35 -4.85
CA GLY A 22 1.09 -7.75 -4.84
C GLY A 22 1.51 -8.51 -3.59
N GLN A 23 2.40 -7.95 -2.78
CA GLN A 23 2.76 -8.48 -1.47
C GLN A 23 1.84 -7.93 -0.38
N ASN A 24 1.67 -8.68 0.71
CA ASN A 24 0.91 -8.19 1.85
C ASN A 24 1.52 -6.92 2.44
N TYR A 25 0.65 -6.04 2.92
CA TYR A 25 1.05 -5.05 3.91
C TYR A 25 1.28 -5.70 5.28
N PRO A 26 2.09 -5.08 6.13
CA PRO A 26 2.21 -5.52 7.52
C PRO A 26 0.83 -5.60 8.18
N ILE A 27 0.53 -6.75 8.78
CA ILE A 27 -0.66 -6.94 9.61
C ILE A 27 -0.35 -6.37 10.99
N HIS A 28 -1.19 -5.48 11.50
CA HIS A 28 -0.98 -4.82 12.78
C HIS A 28 -1.01 -5.80 13.97
N ASP A 29 -0.06 -5.66 14.91
CA ASP A 29 0.18 -6.53 16.05
C ASP A 29 -0.90 -6.52 17.17
N ARG A 30 -2.02 -5.89 16.96
CA ARG A 30 -3.09 -5.80 17.97
C ARG A 30 -4.39 -6.46 17.54
N GLY A 31 -4.34 -7.25 16.47
CA GLY A 31 -5.51 -7.96 15.95
C GLY A 31 -5.92 -9.13 16.83
N ALA A 32 -4.95 -9.86 17.39
CA ALA A 32 -5.18 -11.07 18.17
C ALA A 32 -6.10 -10.85 19.37
N ALA A 33 -5.85 -9.80 20.16
CA ALA A 33 -6.70 -9.46 21.31
C ALA A 33 -8.16 -9.22 20.91
N PHE A 34 -8.39 -8.62 19.74
CA PHE A 34 -9.73 -8.43 19.21
C PHE A 34 -10.34 -9.77 18.77
N TYR A 35 -9.62 -10.61 18.01
CA TYR A 35 -10.12 -11.90 17.52
C TYR A 35 -10.48 -12.84 18.68
N ARG A 36 -9.64 -12.95 19.70
CA ARG A 36 -9.90 -13.74 20.91
C ARG A 36 -11.15 -13.30 21.66
N ARG A 37 -11.42 -11.98 21.70
CA ARG A 37 -12.65 -11.42 22.30
C ARG A 37 -13.94 -11.82 21.59
N LEU A 38 -13.86 -12.18 20.32
CA LEU A 38 -15.03 -12.62 19.55
C LEU A 38 -15.51 -14.01 19.99
N LYS A 39 -14.63 -14.87 20.53
CA LYS A 39 -14.91 -16.23 21.01
C LYS A 39 -15.58 -17.10 19.93
N VAL A 40 -15.11 -17.02 18.70
CA VAL A 40 -15.53 -17.80 17.55
C VAL A 40 -14.28 -18.34 16.82
N ASP A 41 -14.48 -19.35 15.99
CA ASP A 41 -13.43 -19.88 15.14
C ASP A 41 -12.97 -18.82 14.14
N ILE A 42 -11.66 -18.80 13.86
CA ILE A 42 -11.02 -17.87 12.91
C ILE A 42 -10.66 -18.66 11.67
N VAL A 43 -11.29 -18.35 10.55
CA VAL A 43 -11.01 -18.95 9.24
C VAL A 43 -10.05 -18.04 8.49
N LEU A 44 -8.80 -18.48 8.31
CA LEU A 44 -7.82 -17.73 7.53
C LEU A 44 -8.00 -18.06 6.06
N CYS A 45 -8.31 -17.04 5.26
CA CYS A 45 -8.52 -17.16 3.81
C CYS A 45 -7.42 -16.40 3.06
N ARG A 46 -6.86 -17.03 2.02
CA ARG A 46 -5.91 -16.41 1.10
C ARG A 46 -6.54 -16.31 -0.27
N ILE A 47 -6.46 -15.12 -0.88
CA ILE A 47 -6.94 -14.84 -2.23
C ILE A 47 -5.73 -14.70 -3.14
N SER A 48 -5.63 -15.53 -4.18
CA SER A 48 -4.54 -15.56 -5.15
C SER A 48 -5.03 -15.10 -6.52
N GLY A 49 -4.20 -14.37 -7.28
CA GLY A 49 -4.49 -13.89 -8.63
C GLY A 49 -5.31 -12.61 -8.69
N ALA A 50 -5.98 -12.22 -7.60
CA ALA A 50 -6.87 -11.06 -7.58
C ALA A 50 -6.13 -9.73 -7.82
N TYR A 51 -4.94 -9.57 -7.26
CA TYR A 51 -4.13 -8.37 -7.46
C TYR A 51 -3.73 -8.19 -8.92
N LEU A 52 -3.26 -9.24 -9.59
CA LEU A 52 -2.84 -9.22 -10.99
C LEU A 52 -4.02 -9.05 -11.95
N CYS A 53 -5.24 -9.43 -11.55
CA CYS A 53 -6.45 -9.11 -12.29
C CYS A 53 -6.85 -7.63 -12.20
N ASN A 54 -6.53 -6.97 -11.09
CA ASN A 54 -6.84 -5.55 -10.86
C ASN A 54 -5.70 -4.83 -10.13
N PRO A 55 -4.51 -4.74 -10.73
CA PRO A 55 -3.37 -4.12 -10.07
C PRO A 55 -3.57 -2.60 -9.93
N LYS A 56 -3.02 -2.02 -8.86
CA LYS A 56 -3.20 -0.60 -8.51
C LYS A 56 -2.78 0.40 -9.60
N TRP A 57 -1.86 0.04 -10.47
CA TRP A 57 -1.42 0.93 -11.57
C TRP A 57 -2.36 0.93 -12.77
N ARG A 58 -3.44 0.11 -12.77
CA ARG A 58 -4.36 0.00 -13.89
C ARG A 58 -5.79 0.36 -13.52
N LYS A 59 -6.51 0.88 -14.53
CA LYS A 59 -7.91 1.29 -14.37
C LYS A 59 -8.91 0.22 -14.82
N ARG A 60 -8.44 -0.92 -15.36
CA ARG A 60 -9.31 -1.95 -15.93
C ARG A 60 -9.02 -3.30 -15.30
N PHE A 61 -10.07 -4.07 -15.06
CA PHE A 61 -9.95 -5.46 -14.69
C PHE A 61 -9.48 -6.29 -15.88
N TYR A 62 -8.64 -7.26 -15.60
CA TYR A 62 -8.19 -8.27 -16.54
C TYR A 62 -8.78 -9.62 -16.18
N ARG A 63 -8.99 -10.47 -17.21
CA ARG A 63 -9.31 -11.88 -16.98
C ARG A 63 -8.06 -12.59 -16.48
N GLY A 64 -8.21 -13.39 -15.45
CA GLY A 64 -7.17 -14.21 -14.87
C GLY A 64 -7.80 -15.18 -13.87
N ASP A 65 -7.03 -16.15 -13.45
CA ASP A 65 -7.49 -17.14 -12.48
C ASP A 65 -7.38 -16.55 -11.08
N VAL A 66 -8.50 -16.48 -10.39
CA VAL A 66 -8.58 -16.06 -8.98
C VAL A 66 -9.00 -17.26 -8.18
N SER A 67 -8.23 -17.62 -7.18
CA SER A 67 -8.53 -18.69 -6.25
C SER A 67 -8.62 -18.19 -4.81
N VAL A 68 -9.47 -18.86 -4.03
CA VAL A 68 -9.56 -18.64 -2.58
C VAL A 68 -9.25 -19.95 -1.90
N THR A 69 -8.27 -19.96 -1.03
CA THR A 69 -7.88 -21.11 -0.21
C THR A 69 -8.07 -20.83 1.25
N VAL A 70 -8.30 -21.88 2.05
CA VAL A 70 -8.37 -21.81 3.51
C VAL A 70 -7.17 -22.58 4.08
N PRO A 71 -5.99 -21.94 4.21
CA PRO A 71 -4.81 -22.61 4.70
C PRO A 71 -4.91 -23.05 6.16
N ARG A 72 -5.71 -22.36 6.98
CA ARG A 72 -5.85 -22.66 8.42
C ARG A 72 -7.24 -22.25 8.94
N ILE A 73 -7.76 -23.09 9.85
CA ILE A 73 -8.85 -22.74 10.76
C ILE A 73 -8.26 -22.82 12.16
N ILE A 74 -8.42 -21.76 12.95
CA ILE A 74 -8.00 -21.69 14.34
C ILE A 74 -9.28 -21.74 15.17
N THR A 75 -9.44 -22.79 15.97
CA THR A 75 -10.66 -22.92 16.81
C THR A 75 -10.63 -21.86 17.92
N LYS A 76 -11.79 -21.54 18.46
CA LYS A 76 -11.89 -20.60 19.58
C LYS A 76 -11.12 -21.09 20.84
N GLU A 77 -11.04 -22.41 21.04
CA GLU A 77 -10.29 -23.04 22.12
C GLU A 77 -8.77 -22.87 21.87
N GLU A 78 -8.31 -23.14 20.65
CA GLU A 78 -6.92 -22.94 20.25
C GLU A 78 -6.50 -21.47 20.39
N ALA A 79 -7.31 -20.54 19.87
CA ALA A 79 -7.06 -19.10 20.01
C ALA A 79 -7.04 -18.65 21.49
N ALA A 80 -7.85 -19.24 22.35
CA ALA A 80 -7.88 -18.92 23.78
C ALA A 80 -6.63 -19.42 24.52
N ALA A 81 -6.01 -20.51 24.06
CA ALA A 81 -4.80 -21.09 24.64
C ALA A 81 -3.51 -20.35 24.25
N MET A 82 -3.53 -19.55 23.17
CA MET A 82 -2.39 -18.77 22.67
C MET A 82 -2.28 -17.42 23.38
N THR A 83 -1.08 -16.90 23.47
CA THR A 83 -0.83 -15.48 23.75
C THR A 83 -1.22 -14.62 22.54
N ASP A 84 -1.39 -13.32 22.72
CA ASP A 84 -1.69 -12.40 21.60
C ASP A 84 -0.54 -12.39 20.59
N ALA A 85 0.72 -12.45 21.02
CA ALA A 85 1.88 -12.48 20.16
C ALA A 85 1.94 -13.76 19.30
N GLU A 86 1.67 -14.93 19.88
CA GLU A 86 1.63 -16.21 19.16
C GLU A 86 0.51 -16.22 18.11
N LEU A 87 -0.68 -15.73 18.46
CA LEU A 87 -1.81 -15.66 17.54
C LEU A 87 -1.55 -14.67 16.41
N ASP A 88 -0.99 -13.47 16.68
CA ASP A 88 -0.62 -12.50 15.65
C ASP A 88 0.48 -13.05 14.73
N ALA A 89 1.49 -13.75 15.28
CA ALA A 89 2.53 -14.39 14.48
C ALA A 89 1.94 -15.48 13.55
N LEU A 90 1.11 -16.37 14.09
CA LEU A 90 0.44 -17.42 13.32
C LEU A 90 -0.41 -16.86 12.18
N ILE A 91 -1.17 -15.78 12.43
CA ILE A 91 -1.99 -15.13 11.41
C ILE A 91 -1.09 -14.52 10.32
N ARG A 92 -0.03 -13.79 10.69
CA ARG A 92 0.91 -13.18 9.74
C ARG A 92 1.59 -14.23 8.85
N GLU A 93 2.16 -15.26 9.45
CA GLU A 93 2.84 -16.34 8.71
C GLU A 93 1.88 -17.08 7.78
N THR A 94 0.67 -17.41 8.25
CA THR A 94 -0.32 -18.13 7.44
C THR A 94 -0.82 -17.29 6.28
N LEU A 95 -0.99 -15.98 6.45
CA LEU A 95 -1.51 -15.07 5.42
C LEU A 95 -0.41 -14.45 4.55
N ALA A 96 0.89 -14.66 4.88
CA ALA A 96 2.00 -14.16 4.08
C ALA A 96 1.89 -14.64 2.63
N TYR A 97 1.91 -13.69 1.66
CA TYR A 97 1.68 -14.00 0.26
C TYR A 97 2.22 -12.89 -0.67
N ASP A 98 2.73 -13.31 -1.82
CA ASP A 98 3.06 -12.46 -2.97
C ASP A 98 2.29 -12.99 -4.18
N ASP A 99 1.41 -12.18 -4.74
CA ASP A 99 0.55 -12.60 -5.87
C ASP A 99 1.36 -12.89 -7.14
N CYS A 100 2.55 -12.30 -7.26
CA CYS A 100 3.45 -12.50 -8.40
C CYS A 100 4.25 -13.82 -8.35
N VAL A 101 4.17 -14.60 -7.25
CA VAL A 101 4.78 -15.94 -7.19
C VAL A 101 3.82 -17.06 -7.58
N SER A 102 2.55 -16.74 -7.83
CA SER A 102 1.56 -17.71 -8.31
C SER A 102 1.93 -18.22 -9.72
N ASP A 103 1.52 -19.43 -10.05
CA ASP A 103 1.71 -20.00 -11.40
C ASP A 103 0.59 -19.60 -12.38
N ALA A 104 -0.33 -18.73 -11.96
CA ALA A 104 -1.38 -18.22 -12.81
C ALA A 104 -0.77 -17.40 -13.97
N GLY A 105 -1.09 -17.78 -15.20
CA GLY A 105 -0.65 -17.10 -16.40
C GLY A 105 -1.61 -15.96 -16.79
N PHE A 106 -1.04 -14.85 -17.22
CA PHE A 106 -1.80 -13.68 -17.68
C PHE A 106 -1.42 -13.36 -19.14
N SER A 107 -2.40 -13.47 -20.02
CA SER A 107 -2.21 -13.30 -21.47
C SER A 107 -2.28 -11.86 -21.96
N GLN A 108 -2.60 -10.90 -21.09
CA GLN A 108 -2.74 -9.51 -21.50
C GLN A 108 -1.43 -8.94 -22.05
N LYS A 109 -1.61 -8.17 -23.13
CA LYS A 109 -0.57 -7.29 -23.67
C LYS A 109 -0.45 -6.05 -22.78
N ASP A 110 0.65 -5.32 -22.87
CA ASP A 110 0.88 -4.08 -22.11
C ASP A 110 0.87 -4.25 -20.57
N LYS A 111 1.45 -5.34 -20.06
CA LYS A 111 1.52 -5.61 -18.60
C LYS A 111 2.18 -4.48 -17.82
N ALA A 112 3.21 -3.85 -18.40
CA ALA A 112 3.96 -2.78 -17.75
C ALA A 112 3.31 -1.40 -17.88
N LYS A 113 2.26 -1.24 -18.67
CA LYS A 113 1.63 0.07 -18.87
C LYS A 113 1.03 0.60 -17.56
N GLY A 114 1.54 1.74 -17.08
CA GLY A 114 1.15 2.36 -15.81
C GLY A 114 1.97 1.86 -14.61
N LEU A 115 2.78 0.80 -14.76
CA LEU A 115 3.59 0.23 -13.69
C LEU A 115 4.60 1.24 -13.12
N GLU A 116 5.03 2.22 -13.91
CA GLU A 116 5.84 3.36 -13.49
C GLU A 116 5.22 4.20 -12.37
N THR A 117 3.94 4.06 -12.11
CA THR A 117 3.28 4.75 -11.00
C THR A 117 3.50 4.06 -9.66
N VAL A 118 3.83 2.78 -9.68
CA VAL A 118 4.21 1.98 -8.50
C VAL A 118 5.73 1.86 -8.43
N LEU A 119 6.37 1.47 -9.54
CA LEU A 119 7.81 1.32 -9.63
C LEU A 119 8.44 2.63 -10.17
N TYR A 120 8.25 3.71 -9.43
CA TYR A 120 8.57 5.08 -9.82
C TYR A 120 10.06 5.43 -9.79
N ARG A 121 10.90 4.56 -9.21
CA ARG A 121 12.35 4.73 -9.07
C ARG A 121 13.09 3.57 -9.76
N CYS A 122 14.09 3.89 -10.55
CA CYS A 122 14.95 2.87 -11.15
C CYS A 122 15.85 2.23 -10.09
N ILE A 123 15.84 0.91 -9.99
CA ILE A 123 16.69 0.19 -9.02
C ILE A 123 18.15 0.06 -9.46
N ASP A 124 18.46 0.29 -10.75
CA ASP A 124 19.81 0.17 -11.29
C ASP A 124 20.62 1.47 -11.14
N CYS A 125 19.98 2.64 -11.37
CA CYS A 125 20.64 3.94 -11.30
C CYS A 125 20.11 4.88 -10.22
N GLY A 126 19.07 4.49 -9.49
CA GLY A 126 18.48 5.28 -8.42
C GLY A 126 17.61 6.47 -8.88
N ALA A 127 17.50 6.73 -10.19
CA ALA A 127 16.79 7.91 -10.71
C ALA A 127 15.28 7.86 -10.40
N LEU A 128 14.78 8.97 -9.84
CA LEU A 128 13.36 9.12 -9.50
C LEU A 128 12.54 9.48 -10.74
N TYR A 129 11.33 8.91 -10.83
CA TYR A 129 10.30 9.18 -11.85
C TYR A 129 10.78 9.02 -13.31
N SER A 130 11.87 8.27 -13.49
CA SER A 130 12.51 8.03 -14.78
C SER A 130 12.06 6.73 -15.46
N THR A 131 11.23 5.93 -14.80
CA THR A 131 10.69 4.68 -15.35
C THR A 131 9.46 4.92 -16.20
N GLU A 132 9.29 4.16 -17.28
CA GLU A 132 8.11 4.17 -18.17
C GLU A 132 7.71 2.74 -18.52
N GLY A 133 6.41 2.44 -18.44
CA GLY A 133 5.84 1.16 -18.89
C GLY A 133 5.53 1.16 -20.38
N LYS A 134 6.28 0.38 -21.17
CA LYS A 134 6.11 0.22 -22.61
C LYS A 134 5.81 -1.24 -22.97
N GLY A 135 4.58 -1.53 -23.36
CA GLY A 135 4.16 -2.92 -23.60
C GLY A 135 4.32 -3.77 -22.35
N ASN A 136 5.17 -4.77 -22.40
CA ASN A 136 5.51 -5.61 -21.24
C ASN A 136 6.81 -5.17 -20.54
N ALA A 137 7.43 -4.09 -20.95
CA ALA A 137 8.72 -3.65 -20.43
C ALA A 137 8.60 -2.39 -19.58
N LEU A 138 9.33 -2.35 -18.47
CA LEU A 138 9.61 -1.15 -17.67
C LEU A 138 10.97 -0.63 -18.11
N VAL A 139 11.02 0.56 -18.68
CA VAL A 139 12.22 1.19 -19.25
C VAL A 139 12.61 2.38 -18.38
N CYS A 140 13.87 2.50 -18.03
CA CYS A 140 14.41 3.70 -17.39
C CYS A 140 14.91 4.69 -18.45
N CYS A 141 14.34 5.89 -18.51
CA CYS A 141 14.73 6.93 -19.44
C CYS A 141 16.07 7.60 -19.06
N ALA A 142 16.54 7.44 -17.81
CA ALA A 142 17.80 8.01 -17.34
C ALA A 142 19.04 7.15 -17.70
N CYS A 143 18.95 5.82 -17.53
CA CYS A 143 20.09 4.91 -17.78
C CYS A 143 19.86 3.93 -18.93
N GLY A 144 18.67 3.92 -19.55
CA GLY A 144 18.32 3.02 -20.65
C GLY A 144 18.03 1.56 -20.25
N ARG A 145 18.16 1.21 -18.96
CA ARG A 145 17.89 -0.15 -18.50
C ARG A 145 16.44 -0.51 -18.77
N THR A 146 16.23 -1.74 -19.22
CA THR A 146 14.91 -2.31 -19.55
C THR A 146 14.71 -3.59 -18.75
N HIS A 147 13.55 -3.72 -18.13
CA HIS A 147 13.10 -4.92 -17.43
C HIS A 147 11.79 -5.40 -18.05
N THR A 148 11.75 -6.62 -18.58
CA THR A 148 10.60 -7.17 -19.30
C THR A 148 9.84 -8.18 -18.45
N LEU A 149 8.52 -8.04 -18.41
CA LEU A 149 7.61 -8.94 -17.69
C LEU A 149 7.20 -10.12 -18.57
N ASP A 150 7.27 -11.31 -18.01
CA ASP A 150 6.76 -12.54 -18.61
C ASP A 150 5.23 -12.71 -18.45
N ALA A 151 4.72 -13.90 -18.73
CA ALA A 151 3.31 -14.24 -18.59
C ALA A 151 2.84 -14.24 -17.12
N HIS A 152 3.75 -14.37 -16.16
CA HIS A 152 3.47 -14.43 -14.72
C HIS A 152 3.80 -13.15 -13.98
N TYR A 153 4.01 -12.01 -14.70
CA TYR A 153 4.45 -10.73 -14.14
C TYR A 153 5.80 -10.79 -13.41
N ARG A 154 6.70 -11.70 -13.84
CA ARG A 154 8.08 -11.77 -13.36
C ARG A 154 9.00 -11.10 -14.38
N PHE A 155 9.97 -10.35 -13.92
CA PHE A 155 11.00 -9.78 -14.77
C PHE A 155 12.01 -10.85 -15.20
N GLU A 156 12.68 -10.64 -16.34
CA GLU A 156 13.68 -11.57 -16.89
C GLU A 156 14.84 -11.88 -15.95
N ASN A 157 15.12 -11.01 -14.98
CA ASN A 157 16.13 -11.20 -13.94
C ASN A 157 15.61 -11.95 -12.69
N GLY A 158 14.40 -12.52 -12.77
CA GLY A 158 13.75 -13.27 -11.69
C GLY A 158 13.10 -12.42 -10.60
N LEU A 159 13.17 -11.08 -10.69
CA LEU A 159 12.47 -10.21 -9.74
C LEU A 159 10.96 -10.25 -10.00
N THR A 160 10.18 -10.22 -8.94
CA THR A 160 8.75 -9.90 -8.98
C THR A 160 8.55 -8.39 -8.87
N ILE A 161 7.31 -7.93 -9.13
CA ILE A 161 6.94 -6.53 -8.86
C ILE A 161 7.15 -6.21 -7.37
N GLY A 162 6.80 -7.16 -6.49
CA GLY A 162 7.01 -7.04 -5.05
C GLY A 162 8.48 -6.85 -4.68
N THR A 163 9.36 -7.74 -5.17
CA THR A 163 10.80 -7.64 -4.87
C THR A 163 11.47 -6.42 -5.50
N TYR A 164 10.98 -5.94 -6.66
CA TYR A 164 11.43 -4.66 -7.21
C TYR A 164 11.02 -3.49 -6.28
N TYR A 165 9.77 -3.51 -5.80
CA TYR A 165 9.26 -2.49 -4.89
C TYR A 165 10.01 -2.46 -3.55
N GLU A 166 10.40 -3.63 -3.01
CA GLU A 166 11.25 -3.70 -1.80
C GLU A 166 12.64 -3.04 -2.03
N ARG A 167 13.22 -3.17 -3.23
CA ARG A 167 14.45 -2.44 -3.57
C ARG A 167 14.23 -0.93 -3.62
N ILE A 168 13.08 -0.46 -4.11
CA ILE A 168 12.71 0.97 -4.02
C ILE A 168 12.64 1.41 -2.57
N LYS A 169 12.01 0.63 -1.70
CA LYS A 169 11.94 0.93 -0.26
C LYS A 169 13.33 1.05 0.37
N ALA A 170 14.26 0.17 0.01
CA ALA A 170 15.64 0.25 0.49
C ALA A 170 16.32 1.54 0.05
N LEU A 171 16.22 1.92 -1.23
CA LEU A 171 16.75 3.17 -1.76
C LEU A 171 16.12 4.41 -1.12
N GLU A 172 14.83 4.39 -0.80
CA GLU A 172 14.18 5.49 -0.09
C GLU A 172 14.62 5.58 1.39
N ARG A 173 15.00 4.44 2.01
CA ARG A 173 15.58 4.43 3.36
C ARG A 173 16.90 5.19 3.42
N GLU A 174 17.76 5.04 2.41
CA GLU A 174 19.05 5.72 2.32
C GLU A 174 18.91 7.23 2.09
N THR A 175 17.86 7.65 1.38
CA THR A 175 17.59 9.05 1.05
C THR A 175 16.56 9.73 1.97
N LEU A 176 16.09 9.01 2.97
CA LEU A 176 15.05 9.49 3.87
C LEU A 176 15.53 10.74 4.63
N TRP A 177 14.86 11.86 4.44
CA TRP A 177 15.07 13.13 5.15
C TRP A 177 16.29 13.97 4.76
N GLU A 178 16.98 13.65 3.69
CA GLU A 178 18.00 14.58 3.12
C GLU A 178 17.32 15.87 2.66
N GLU A 179 16.17 15.75 1.99
CA GLU A 179 15.37 16.89 1.54
C GLU A 179 13.88 16.65 1.79
N PRO A 180 13.11 17.68 2.19
CA PRO A 180 11.66 17.60 2.31
C PRO A 180 11.01 17.23 0.97
N LEU A 181 10.03 16.33 0.98
CA LEU A 181 9.18 16.09 -0.17
C LEU A 181 8.09 17.15 -0.22
N THR A 182 8.15 18.04 -1.20
CA THR A 182 7.22 19.15 -1.36
C THR A 182 6.49 19.06 -2.70
N ALA A 183 5.19 19.33 -2.71
CA ALA A 183 4.40 19.37 -3.93
C ALA A 183 3.32 20.44 -3.88
N PRO A 184 3.12 21.20 -4.97
CA PRO A 184 1.90 21.93 -5.19
C PRO A 184 0.76 20.96 -5.45
N VAL A 185 -0.39 21.18 -4.78
CA VAL A 185 -1.54 20.29 -4.81
C VAL A 185 -2.84 21.04 -5.09
N LYS A 186 -3.72 20.40 -5.86
CA LYS A 186 -5.16 20.67 -5.79
C LYS A 186 -5.72 19.85 -4.65
N THR A 187 -6.59 20.44 -3.83
CA THR A 187 -7.14 19.77 -2.66
C THR A 187 -8.65 19.74 -2.75
N THR A 188 -9.24 18.58 -2.47
CA THR A 188 -10.67 18.45 -2.22
C THR A 188 -10.87 18.09 -0.76
N VAL A 189 -11.64 18.89 -0.05
CA VAL A 189 -11.91 18.70 1.37
C VAL A 189 -13.37 18.28 1.54
N PHE A 190 -13.57 17.19 2.26
CA PHE A 190 -14.88 16.69 2.67
C PHE A 190 -15.04 16.95 4.17
N PRO A 191 -15.78 18.00 4.56
CA PRO A 191 -16.02 18.28 5.95
C PRO A 191 -17.01 17.29 6.56
N ASP A 192 -16.98 17.13 7.89
CA ASP A 192 -17.97 16.33 8.62
C ASP A 192 -19.41 16.81 8.37
N LYS A 193 -19.58 18.14 8.26
CA LYS A 193 -20.86 18.77 7.92
C LYS A 193 -20.67 19.84 6.86
N GLY A 194 -21.61 19.93 5.93
CA GLY A 194 -21.61 20.95 4.89
C GLY A 194 -21.20 20.43 3.52
N ARG A 195 -20.84 21.38 2.62
CA ARG A 195 -20.48 21.05 1.23
C ARG A 195 -18.98 20.88 1.08
N LYS A 196 -18.58 19.92 0.23
CA LYS A 196 -17.19 19.79 -0.17
C LYS A 196 -16.64 21.11 -0.73
N ARG A 197 -15.39 21.42 -0.41
CA ARG A 197 -14.69 22.59 -0.91
C ARG A 197 -13.44 22.17 -1.68
N ARG A 198 -12.98 23.04 -2.57
CA ARG A 198 -11.75 22.87 -3.35
C ARG A 198 -10.81 24.02 -3.04
N GLU A 199 -9.55 23.68 -2.95
CA GLU A 199 -8.46 24.60 -2.64
C GLU A 199 -7.23 24.27 -3.51
N THR A 200 -6.29 25.19 -3.55
CA THR A 200 -4.93 24.94 -4.07
C THR A 200 -3.95 25.33 -2.99
N GLY A 201 -2.90 24.56 -2.83
CA GLY A 201 -1.92 24.79 -1.79
C GLY A 201 -0.65 24.00 -2.03
N VAL A 202 0.17 23.90 -1.00
CA VAL A 202 1.41 23.14 -0.99
C VAL A 202 1.38 22.15 0.16
N CYS A 203 1.67 20.89 -0.14
CA CYS A 203 1.98 19.88 0.87
C CYS A 203 3.49 19.72 1.01
N THR A 204 3.96 19.54 2.23
CA THR A 204 5.35 19.21 2.55
C THR A 204 5.36 18.06 3.55
N LEU A 205 6.16 17.03 3.25
CA LEU A 205 6.47 15.93 4.16
C LEU A 205 7.95 16.02 4.50
N ASP A 206 8.26 16.20 5.78
CA ASP A 206 9.61 16.25 6.30
C ASP A 206 9.77 15.36 7.54
N ARG A 207 10.93 15.43 8.20
CA ARG A 207 11.21 14.64 9.42
C ARG A 207 10.22 14.88 10.58
N ASN A 208 9.47 15.98 10.56
CA ASN A 208 8.52 16.34 11.63
C ASN A 208 7.11 15.82 11.34
N GLY A 209 6.73 15.67 10.07
CA GLY A 209 5.40 15.22 9.67
C GLY A 209 4.91 15.85 8.38
N LEU A 210 3.60 15.87 8.20
CA LEU A 210 2.91 16.43 7.04
C LEU A 210 2.43 17.85 7.33
N THR A 211 2.81 18.79 6.49
CA THR A 211 2.30 20.18 6.53
C THR A 211 1.52 20.49 5.26
N TYR A 212 0.37 21.11 5.40
CA TYR A 212 -0.41 21.66 4.29
C TYR A 212 -0.62 23.14 4.47
N ARG A 213 -0.46 23.91 3.40
CA ARG A 213 -0.70 25.36 3.38
C ARG A 213 -1.43 25.76 2.10
N SER A 214 -2.56 26.44 2.27
CA SER A 214 -3.32 27.14 1.22
C SER A 214 -3.61 28.57 1.65
N SER A 215 -4.29 29.33 0.84
CA SER A 215 -4.77 30.67 1.22
C SER A 215 -5.87 30.65 2.29
N LYS A 216 -6.52 29.50 2.50
CA LYS A 216 -7.67 29.34 3.40
C LYS A 216 -7.39 28.46 4.59
N THR A 217 -6.48 27.48 4.42
CA THR A 217 -6.25 26.42 5.39
C THR A 217 -4.75 26.21 5.57
N SER A 218 -4.31 26.10 6.82
CA SER A 218 -2.94 25.72 7.15
C SER A 218 -2.94 24.81 8.37
N PHE A 219 -2.25 23.68 8.27
CA PHE A 219 -2.06 22.77 9.40
C PHE A 219 -0.79 21.94 9.23
N SER A 220 -0.35 21.35 10.34
CA SER A 220 0.71 20.36 10.40
C SER A 220 0.24 19.16 11.23
N ILE A 221 0.55 17.96 10.77
CA ILE A 221 0.28 16.70 11.47
C ILE A 221 1.63 16.07 11.79
N PRO A 222 2.04 16.02 13.06
CA PRO A 222 3.27 15.34 13.47
C PRO A 222 3.25 13.85 13.11
N PHE A 223 4.40 13.22 12.89
CA PHE A 223 4.44 11.80 12.55
C PHE A 223 3.78 10.89 13.59
N ALA A 224 3.83 11.24 14.87
CA ALA A 224 3.16 10.50 15.93
C ALA A 224 1.63 10.43 15.75
N GLU A 225 1.05 11.43 15.11
CA GLU A 225 -0.40 11.56 14.87
C GLU A 225 -0.80 11.28 13.42
N LEU A 226 0.18 11.30 12.48
CA LEU A 226 -0.08 11.12 11.06
C LEU A 226 -0.49 9.67 10.78
N PRO A 227 -1.70 9.38 10.29
CA PRO A 227 -2.07 8.03 9.90
C PRO A 227 -1.29 7.57 8.67
N ALA A 228 -1.35 6.28 8.31
CA ALA A 228 -0.95 5.84 6.98
C ALA A 228 -1.73 6.65 5.94
N LEU A 229 -1.08 6.99 4.82
CA LEU A 229 -1.73 7.76 3.76
C LEU A 229 -2.37 6.80 2.75
N PRO A 230 -3.71 6.64 2.72
CA PRO A 230 -4.38 6.01 1.59
C PRO A 230 -4.10 6.79 0.31
N PHE A 231 -4.09 6.09 -0.83
CA PHE A 231 -3.83 6.75 -2.12
C PHE A 231 -4.40 5.98 -3.30
N SER A 232 -4.63 6.69 -4.40
CA SER A 232 -4.85 6.13 -5.73
C SER A 232 -3.65 6.43 -6.61
N CYS A 233 -3.05 5.38 -7.20
CA CYS A 233 -1.87 5.55 -8.05
C CYS A 233 -2.10 6.60 -9.15
N ASN A 234 -1.13 7.48 -9.34
CA ASN A 234 -1.17 8.58 -10.33
C ASN A 234 -2.37 9.52 -10.18
N ALA A 235 -2.91 9.68 -8.98
CA ALA A 235 -4.03 10.57 -8.71
C ALA A 235 -3.82 11.34 -7.39
N GLU A 236 -4.17 10.78 -6.25
CA GLU A 236 -4.14 11.50 -4.98
C GLU A 236 -3.61 10.63 -3.84
N PHE A 237 -3.26 11.29 -2.75
CA PHE A 237 -3.18 10.72 -1.41
C PHE A 237 -4.12 11.47 -0.47
N GLU A 238 -4.48 10.84 0.64
CA GLU A 238 -5.47 11.39 1.54
C GLU A 238 -5.08 11.30 3.01
N THR A 239 -5.63 12.21 3.82
CA THR A 239 -5.52 12.16 5.27
C THR A 239 -6.70 12.84 5.94
N TYR A 240 -6.89 12.55 7.23
CA TYR A 240 -7.85 13.24 8.08
C TYR A 240 -7.15 14.30 8.92
N HIS A 241 -7.81 15.46 9.05
CA HIS A 241 -7.44 16.49 10.01
C HIS A 241 -8.70 17.18 10.53
N ASN A 242 -8.86 17.27 11.86
CA ASN A 242 -10.02 17.89 12.52
C ASN A 242 -11.39 17.38 12.01
N ASN A 243 -11.55 16.06 11.87
CA ASN A 243 -12.73 15.39 11.31
C ASN A 243 -13.06 15.75 9.86
N GLU A 244 -12.16 16.37 9.14
CA GLU A 244 -12.29 16.62 7.71
C GLU A 244 -11.37 15.69 6.94
N LEU A 245 -11.84 15.15 5.81
CA LEU A 245 -11.06 14.32 4.91
C LEU A 245 -10.50 15.16 3.78
N TYR A 246 -9.18 15.15 3.65
CA TYR A 246 -8.43 15.88 2.63
C TYR A 246 -7.92 14.93 1.57
N TYR A 247 -8.27 15.19 0.30
CA TYR A 247 -7.67 14.56 -0.87
C TYR A 247 -6.68 15.53 -1.51
N PHE A 248 -5.43 15.14 -1.62
CA PHE A 248 -4.34 15.93 -2.20
C PHE A 248 -3.93 15.37 -3.55
N TYR A 249 -4.10 16.17 -4.60
CA TYR A 249 -3.76 15.84 -5.97
C TYR A 249 -2.49 16.62 -6.38
N PRO A 250 -1.29 16.00 -6.37
CA PRO A 250 -0.07 16.68 -6.84
C PRO A 250 -0.21 17.10 -8.30
N THR A 251 0.08 18.38 -8.58
CA THR A 251 -0.21 18.97 -9.90
C THR A 251 0.94 18.85 -10.89
N GLU A 252 2.19 18.83 -10.42
CA GLU A 252 3.37 18.72 -11.28
C GLU A 252 3.69 17.27 -11.66
N ASN A 253 3.63 16.37 -10.69
CA ASN A 253 3.94 14.96 -10.91
C ASN A 253 3.02 14.06 -10.08
N PRO A 254 1.88 13.60 -10.62
CA PRO A 254 0.97 12.73 -9.88
C PRO A 254 1.54 11.33 -9.58
N ARG A 255 2.66 10.90 -10.22
CA ARG A 255 3.35 9.63 -9.92
C ARG A 255 3.93 9.59 -8.50
N GLN A 256 4.16 10.76 -7.89
CA GLN A 256 4.77 10.85 -6.58
C GLN A 256 3.88 10.37 -5.42
N VAL A 257 2.57 10.17 -5.62
CA VAL A 257 1.63 9.79 -4.53
C VAL A 257 2.04 8.50 -3.82
N VAL A 258 2.60 7.53 -4.55
CA VAL A 258 3.10 6.27 -3.96
C VAL A 258 4.30 6.55 -3.04
N ARG A 259 5.17 7.48 -3.42
CA ARG A 259 6.33 7.87 -2.60
C ARG A 259 5.91 8.55 -1.30
N TRP A 260 4.88 9.42 -1.32
CA TRP A 260 4.33 10.04 -0.12
C TRP A 260 3.87 8.98 0.89
N ALA A 261 3.07 8.02 0.43
CA ALA A 261 2.58 6.94 1.29
C ALA A 261 3.73 6.06 1.80
N LEU A 262 4.67 5.69 0.93
CA LEU A 262 5.81 4.87 1.28
C LEU A 262 6.68 5.52 2.38
N LEU A 263 6.98 6.82 2.26
CA LEU A 263 7.82 7.53 3.23
C LEU A 263 7.13 7.62 4.60
N VAL A 264 5.82 7.80 4.64
CA VAL A 264 5.06 7.76 5.90
C VAL A 264 5.10 6.37 6.54
N ASP A 265 4.89 5.32 5.75
CA ASP A 265 4.94 3.95 6.24
C ASP A 265 6.33 3.60 6.80
N ARG A 266 7.40 3.92 6.05
CA ARG A 266 8.79 3.67 6.48
C ARG A 266 9.15 4.39 7.77
N ARG A 267 8.72 5.63 7.96
CA ARG A 267 8.97 6.37 9.20
C ARG A 267 8.32 5.69 10.40
N LYS A 268 7.13 5.13 10.23
CA LYS A 268 6.44 4.39 11.29
C LYS A 268 7.16 3.10 11.65
N GLU A 269 7.61 2.34 10.63
CA GLU A 269 8.41 1.13 10.85
C GLU A 269 9.66 1.43 11.69
N MET A 270 10.41 2.49 11.33
CA MET A 270 11.61 2.90 12.08
C MET A 270 11.32 3.35 13.53
N GLN A 271 10.16 3.94 13.80
CA GLN A 271 9.77 4.31 15.16
C GLN A 271 9.47 3.09 16.03
N HIS A 272 8.94 2.01 15.46
CA HIS A 272 8.73 0.74 16.17
C HIS A 272 10.05 0.01 16.42
N GLU A 273 10.97 -0.04 15.43
CA GLU A 273 12.30 -0.65 15.57
C GLU A 273 13.17 0.00 16.68
N THR A 274 12.92 1.25 17.05
CA THR A 274 13.68 1.97 18.11
C THR A 274 13.05 1.86 19.49
N GLN A 275 11.89 1.23 19.63
CA GLN A 275 11.17 1.04 20.91
C GLN A 275 11.29 -0.40 21.45
N ASP A 276 11.79 -1.33 20.65
CA ASP A 276 12.17 -2.70 21.00
C ASP A 276 13.69 -2.78 21.32
#